data_3e99fa6b5b3b4227d3e5d063d5c9e17d
#
_entry.id   3e99fa6b5b3b4227d3e5d063d5c9e17d
#
_cell.length_a   1.000
_cell.length_b   1.000
_cell.length_c   1.000
_cell.angle_alpha   90.00
_cell.angle_beta   90.00
_cell.angle_gamma   90.00
#
_symmetry.space_group_name_H-M   'P 1'
#
loop_
_entity.id
_entity.type
_entity.pdbx_description
1 polymer ?
#
loop_
_entity_poly.entity_id
_entity_poly.type
_entity_poly.pdbx_seq_one_letter_code
_entity_poly.pdbx_strand_id
1 'polypeptide(L)'
;VVAWGDHKVTVGGDAPVRVQSMTNTDTVDAIATAIQVKELARAGSELVRITVNTPEAAAQVPYIREQLDKMDVMVPLIGDFHYNGHTLLKDYPDCAKALSKYRINPGNVGKGAKRDPQFAQMIEAACHYDKPIRIGVNWGSLDQDLLAQIMDDNAKLASPKTSQEVMIEALIQSALQSSSKAVELGMNPDQITLSCKVSAVQDLIAVYRDLARRCDYSLHLGLTEAGMGSKGIVASTAALSVLLQEGIGDTIRISLTPDPGAPRENEVIVG
;
A
#
# COMPACT_ATOMS: atom_id res chain seq x y z
N VAL A 1 -5.81 -13.04 3.94
CA VAL A 1 -7.21 -12.62 4.04
C VAL A 1 -7.28 -11.27 4.76
N VAL A 2 -8.08 -10.34 4.25
CA VAL A 2 -8.42 -9.06 4.88
C VAL A 2 -9.90 -9.09 5.21
N ALA A 3 -10.28 -8.87 6.48
CA ALA A 3 -11.65 -9.07 6.91
C ALA A 3 -12.20 -7.92 7.76
N TRP A 4 -13.52 -7.73 7.68
CA TRP A 4 -14.32 -6.96 8.64
C TRP A 4 -15.60 -7.72 8.94
N GLY A 5 -15.82 -8.06 10.20
CA GLY A 5 -16.91 -8.95 10.58
C GLY A 5 -16.82 -10.29 9.80
N ASP A 6 -17.93 -10.70 9.22
CA ASP A 6 -18.02 -11.91 8.41
C ASP A 6 -17.57 -11.71 6.95
N HIS A 7 -17.39 -10.46 6.54
CA HIS A 7 -16.94 -10.14 5.19
C HIS A 7 -15.42 -10.34 5.05
N LYS A 8 -15.03 -11.24 4.15
CA LYS A 8 -13.63 -11.64 3.92
C LYS A 8 -13.22 -11.41 2.48
N VAL A 9 -12.08 -10.76 2.31
CA VAL A 9 -11.44 -10.54 1.01
C VAL A 9 -10.12 -11.32 0.99
N THR A 10 -10.08 -12.40 0.23
CA THR A 10 -8.85 -13.17 0.01
C THR A 10 -8.01 -12.48 -1.03
N VAL A 11 -6.71 -12.33 -0.74
CA VAL A 11 -5.71 -11.70 -1.61
C VAL A 11 -4.59 -12.70 -1.85
N GLY A 12 -4.25 -12.94 -3.10
CA GLY A 12 -3.22 -13.90 -3.48
C GLY A 12 -3.72 -15.34 -3.60
N GLY A 13 -2.82 -16.25 -3.98
CA GLY A 13 -3.14 -17.63 -4.31
C GLY A 13 -4.08 -17.70 -5.53
N ASP A 14 -5.10 -18.54 -5.45
CA ASP A 14 -6.09 -18.73 -6.51
C ASP A 14 -7.23 -17.69 -6.48
N ALA A 15 -7.15 -16.68 -5.61
CA ALA A 15 -8.18 -15.64 -5.54
C ALA A 15 -8.08 -14.71 -6.78
N PRO A 16 -9.23 -14.19 -7.27
CA PRO A 16 -9.19 -13.19 -8.33
C PRO A 16 -8.48 -11.91 -7.87
N VAL A 17 -7.95 -11.17 -8.84
CA VAL A 17 -7.35 -9.86 -8.59
C VAL A 17 -8.36 -8.93 -7.92
N ARG A 18 -7.95 -8.25 -6.84
CA ARG A 18 -8.83 -7.40 -6.04
C ARG A 18 -8.64 -5.93 -6.37
N VAL A 19 -9.74 -5.22 -6.55
CA VAL A 19 -9.71 -3.77 -6.77
C VAL A 19 -9.69 -3.05 -5.42
N GLN A 20 -8.65 -2.25 -5.22
CA GLN A 20 -8.49 -1.38 -4.07
C GLN A 20 -8.60 0.09 -4.48
N SER A 21 -9.21 0.89 -3.64
CA SER A 21 -9.27 2.34 -3.81
C SER A 21 -8.71 3.09 -2.59
N MET A 22 -8.76 4.41 -2.66
CA MET A 22 -8.34 5.30 -1.57
C MET A 22 -9.21 6.55 -1.56
N THR A 23 -9.65 6.95 -0.36
CA THR A 23 -10.32 8.23 -0.17
C THR A 23 -9.37 9.40 -0.41
N ASN A 24 -9.94 10.55 -0.76
CA ASN A 24 -9.24 11.84 -0.80
C ASN A 24 -9.89 12.88 0.13
N THR A 25 -10.84 12.45 0.95
CA THR A 25 -11.39 13.26 2.05
C THR A 25 -10.36 13.41 3.16
N ASP A 26 -10.50 14.47 3.96
CA ASP A 26 -9.80 14.55 5.25
C ASP A 26 -10.43 13.53 6.21
N THR A 27 -9.63 12.60 6.72
CA THR A 27 -10.09 11.55 7.63
C THR A 27 -10.61 12.11 8.96
N VAL A 28 -10.25 13.33 9.32
CA VAL A 28 -10.82 14.05 10.48
C VAL A 28 -12.31 14.32 10.28
N ASP A 29 -12.74 14.54 9.03
CA ASP A 29 -14.17 14.56 8.68
C ASP A 29 -14.69 13.11 8.48
N ALA A 30 -15.08 12.50 9.59
CA ALA A 30 -15.50 11.11 9.59
C ALA A 30 -16.76 10.85 8.74
N ILE A 31 -17.67 11.80 8.68
CA ILE A 31 -18.92 11.66 7.90
C ILE A 31 -18.61 11.69 6.41
N ALA A 32 -17.88 12.71 5.94
CA ALA A 32 -17.48 12.80 4.54
C ALA A 32 -16.65 11.58 4.12
N THR A 33 -15.73 11.09 4.98
CA THR A 33 -14.92 9.92 4.72
C THR A 33 -15.78 8.65 4.65
N ALA A 34 -16.72 8.44 5.57
CA ALA A 34 -17.62 7.28 5.53
C ALA A 34 -18.50 7.28 4.27
N ILE A 35 -19.03 8.44 3.86
CA ILE A 35 -19.81 8.58 2.62
C ILE A 35 -18.94 8.19 1.42
N GLN A 36 -17.73 8.73 1.29
CA GLN A 36 -16.84 8.42 0.17
C GLN A 36 -16.42 6.94 0.15
N VAL A 37 -16.14 6.33 1.31
CA VAL A 37 -15.89 4.88 1.40
C VAL A 37 -17.06 4.08 0.87
N LYS A 38 -18.30 4.45 1.23
CA LYS A 38 -19.52 3.80 0.73
C LYS A 38 -19.65 3.93 -0.79
N GLU A 39 -19.38 5.11 -1.34
CA GLU A 39 -19.40 5.36 -2.80
C GLU A 39 -18.37 4.49 -3.51
N LEU A 40 -17.16 4.45 -3.02
CA LEU A 40 -16.08 3.60 -3.56
C LEU A 40 -16.44 2.10 -3.48
N ALA A 41 -17.01 1.64 -2.37
CA ALA A 41 -17.45 0.26 -2.22
C ALA A 41 -18.58 -0.10 -3.20
N ARG A 42 -19.55 0.81 -3.39
CA ARG A 42 -20.63 0.64 -4.37
C ARG A 42 -20.15 0.63 -5.82
N ALA A 43 -19.07 1.35 -6.11
CA ALA A 43 -18.43 1.34 -7.43
C ALA A 43 -17.67 0.04 -7.72
N GLY A 44 -17.48 -0.84 -6.71
CA GLY A 44 -16.81 -2.12 -6.86
C GLY A 44 -15.47 -2.25 -6.11
N SER A 45 -15.09 -1.25 -5.31
CA SER A 45 -13.87 -1.37 -4.49
C SER A 45 -14.04 -2.42 -3.40
N GLU A 46 -13.18 -3.42 -3.39
CA GLU A 46 -13.23 -4.52 -2.42
C GLU A 46 -12.42 -4.22 -1.17
N LEU A 47 -11.51 -3.25 -1.24
CA LEU A 47 -10.68 -2.75 -0.15
C LEU A 47 -10.57 -1.23 -0.27
N VAL A 48 -10.80 -0.48 0.80
CA VAL A 48 -10.69 0.98 0.77
C VAL A 48 -9.64 1.46 1.76
N ARG A 49 -8.70 2.28 1.28
CA ARG A 49 -7.64 2.87 2.08
C ARG A 49 -7.99 4.29 2.49
N ILE A 50 -7.81 4.60 3.77
CA ILE A 50 -7.96 5.92 4.36
C ILE A 50 -6.61 6.38 4.94
N THR A 51 -6.33 7.68 4.90
CA THR A 51 -5.11 8.25 5.49
C THR A 51 -5.25 8.37 7.00
N VAL A 52 -4.26 7.85 7.74
CA VAL A 52 -4.20 7.95 9.21
C VAL A 52 -2.83 8.50 9.59
N ASN A 53 -2.70 9.81 9.59
CA ASN A 53 -1.42 10.50 9.75
C ASN A 53 -1.39 11.50 10.91
N THR A 54 -2.52 11.71 11.59
CA THR A 54 -2.62 12.58 12.78
C THR A 54 -3.39 11.89 13.90
N PRO A 55 -3.21 12.34 15.16
CA PRO A 55 -4.02 11.88 16.28
C PRO A 55 -5.52 12.07 16.08
N GLU A 56 -5.91 13.20 15.50
CA GLU A 56 -7.30 13.54 15.21
C GLU A 56 -7.90 12.56 14.19
N ALA A 57 -7.16 12.24 13.12
CA ALA A 57 -7.59 11.25 12.14
C ALA A 57 -7.73 9.85 12.78
N ALA A 58 -6.74 9.43 13.58
CA ALA A 58 -6.79 8.14 14.28
C ALA A 58 -7.99 8.04 15.22
N ALA A 59 -8.34 9.12 15.93
CA ALA A 59 -9.51 9.17 16.81
C ALA A 59 -10.85 9.03 16.05
N GLN A 60 -10.90 9.42 14.76
CA GLN A 60 -12.11 9.32 13.95
C GLN A 60 -12.29 7.95 13.27
N VAL A 61 -11.27 7.14 13.15
CA VAL A 61 -11.36 5.83 12.45
C VAL A 61 -12.44 4.91 13.05
N PRO A 62 -12.56 4.74 14.38
CA PRO A 62 -13.63 3.93 14.96
C PRO A 62 -15.02 4.47 14.62
N TYR A 63 -15.19 5.80 14.59
CA TYR A 63 -16.45 6.42 14.23
C TYR A 63 -16.79 6.25 12.75
N ILE A 64 -15.80 6.38 11.85
CA ILE A 64 -15.96 6.06 10.42
C ILE A 64 -16.47 4.62 10.27
N ARG A 65 -15.84 3.66 10.97
CA ARG A 65 -16.24 2.26 10.92
C ARG A 65 -17.67 2.05 11.42
N GLU A 66 -18.03 2.67 12.53
CA GLU A 66 -19.40 2.62 13.08
C GLU A 66 -20.44 3.17 12.09
N GLN A 67 -20.13 4.28 11.40
CA GLN A 67 -21.03 4.83 10.38
C GLN A 67 -21.20 3.89 9.19
N LEU A 68 -20.12 3.23 8.75
CA LEU A 68 -20.17 2.24 7.68
C LEU A 68 -20.99 1.01 8.08
N ASP A 69 -20.84 0.53 9.31
CA ASP A 69 -21.61 -0.60 9.84
C ASP A 69 -23.10 -0.26 9.90
N LYS A 70 -23.48 0.95 10.34
CA LYS A 70 -24.87 1.44 10.32
C LYS A 70 -25.45 1.53 8.90
N MET A 71 -24.61 1.70 7.89
CA MET A 71 -25.01 1.76 6.48
C MET A 71 -24.93 0.40 5.78
N ASP A 72 -24.65 -0.68 6.52
CA ASP A 72 -24.43 -2.04 6.00
C ASP A 72 -23.31 -2.09 4.93
N VAL A 73 -22.24 -1.32 5.13
CA VAL A 73 -21.06 -1.27 4.26
C VAL A 73 -19.91 -2.00 4.93
N MET A 74 -19.75 -3.26 4.60
CA MET A 74 -18.78 -4.17 5.25
C MET A 74 -17.39 -4.18 4.60
N VAL A 75 -17.10 -3.25 3.69
CA VAL A 75 -15.78 -3.16 3.02
C VAL A 75 -14.67 -3.00 4.05
N PRO A 76 -13.58 -3.81 3.97
CA PRO A 76 -12.45 -3.68 4.88
C PRO A 76 -11.70 -2.35 4.67
N LEU A 77 -11.36 -1.69 5.77
CA LEU A 77 -10.59 -0.45 5.78
C LEU A 77 -9.09 -0.72 5.93
N ILE A 78 -8.28 -0.05 5.13
CA ILE A 78 -6.83 -0.07 5.23
C ILE A 78 -6.35 1.28 5.77
N GLY A 79 -5.62 1.28 6.89
CA GLY A 79 -4.99 2.48 7.42
C GLY A 79 -3.66 2.78 6.71
N ASP A 80 -3.54 3.97 6.13
CA ASP A 80 -2.31 4.45 5.52
C ASP A 80 -1.56 5.33 6.51
N PHE A 81 -0.53 4.76 7.11
CA PHE A 81 0.27 5.41 8.12
C PHE A 81 1.51 6.08 7.53
N HIS A 82 1.80 7.28 8.03
CA HIS A 82 3.01 8.04 7.73
C HIS A 82 3.75 8.35 9.02
N TYR A 83 5.03 8.50 8.99
CA TYR A 83 6.00 8.89 10.05
C TYR A 83 5.69 8.54 11.52
N ASN A 84 4.47 8.75 11.98
CA ASN A 84 4.00 8.56 13.37
C ASN A 84 3.09 7.35 13.57
N GLY A 85 2.99 6.45 12.57
CA GLY A 85 2.11 5.29 12.63
C GLY A 85 2.33 4.39 13.85
N HIS A 86 3.57 4.23 14.30
CA HIS A 86 3.92 3.49 15.50
C HIS A 86 3.28 4.09 16.77
N THR A 87 3.26 5.41 16.88
CA THR A 87 2.62 6.14 17.98
C THR A 87 1.09 6.02 17.88
N LEU A 88 0.54 6.24 16.68
CA LEU A 88 -0.90 6.20 16.49
C LEU A 88 -1.50 4.81 16.76
N LEU A 89 -0.84 3.73 16.34
CA LEU A 89 -1.30 2.37 16.62
C LEU A 89 -1.21 2.02 18.11
N LYS A 90 -0.25 2.59 18.85
CA LYS A 90 -0.09 2.40 20.28
C LYS A 90 -1.10 3.20 21.08
N ASP A 91 -1.24 4.49 20.78
CA ASP A 91 -2.00 5.44 21.59
C ASP A 91 -3.51 5.42 21.26
N TYR A 92 -3.88 4.90 20.07
CA TYR A 92 -5.26 4.77 19.60
C TYR A 92 -5.62 3.30 19.31
N PRO A 93 -5.76 2.45 20.33
CA PRO A 93 -6.04 1.02 20.15
C PRO A 93 -7.37 0.74 19.43
N ASP A 94 -8.35 1.61 19.55
CA ASP A 94 -9.63 1.45 18.87
C ASP A 94 -9.50 1.75 17.37
N CYS A 95 -8.61 2.66 16.97
CA CYS A 95 -8.22 2.84 15.58
C CYS A 95 -7.57 1.56 15.02
N ALA A 96 -6.61 1.00 15.75
CA ALA A 96 -5.93 -0.23 15.35
C ALA A 96 -6.90 -1.39 15.14
N LYS A 97 -7.91 -1.54 16.01
CA LYS A 97 -8.94 -2.58 15.92
C LYS A 97 -9.92 -2.35 14.76
N ALA A 98 -10.34 -1.10 14.54
CA ALA A 98 -11.30 -0.73 13.51
C ALA A 98 -10.77 -0.85 12.07
N LEU A 99 -9.46 -0.86 11.90
CA LEU A 99 -8.80 -1.12 10.63
C LEU A 99 -8.66 -2.63 10.39
N SER A 100 -8.77 -3.03 9.11
CA SER A 100 -8.64 -4.43 8.69
C SER A 100 -7.25 -4.76 8.16
N LYS A 101 -6.45 -3.77 7.79
CA LYS A 101 -5.08 -3.91 7.26
C LYS A 101 -4.30 -2.62 7.49
N TYR A 102 -2.99 -2.72 7.66
CA TYR A 102 -2.12 -1.54 7.78
C TYR A 102 -1.22 -1.42 6.55
N ARG A 103 -1.12 -0.21 6.02
CA ARG A 103 -0.11 0.14 5.01
C ARG A 103 1.05 0.84 5.68
N ILE A 104 2.23 0.28 5.51
CA ILE A 104 3.49 0.76 6.07
C ILE A 104 4.44 1.09 4.91
N ASN A 105 4.99 2.30 4.91
CA ASN A 105 6.06 2.68 4.00
C ASN A 105 7.38 2.71 4.77
N PRO A 106 8.32 1.77 4.53
CA PRO A 106 9.58 1.71 5.27
C PRO A 106 10.40 3.00 5.21
N GLY A 107 10.33 3.74 4.12
CA GLY A 107 10.98 5.04 3.96
C GLY A 107 10.37 6.17 4.79
N ASN A 108 9.16 5.98 5.32
CA ASN A 108 8.41 6.99 6.09
C ASN A 108 8.15 6.57 7.54
N VAL A 109 8.77 5.52 8.04
CA VAL A 109 8.55 5.05 9.43
C VAL A 109 9.45 5.79 10.43
N GLY A 110 10.55 6.35 9.95
CA GLY A 110 11.53 7.07 10.78
C GLY A 110 12.79 7.34 9.97
N LYS A 111 13.74 8.04 10.56
CA LYS A 111 15.03 8.36 9.93
C LYS A 111 16.18 7.80 10.77
N GLY A 112 17.21 7.27 10.10
CA GLY A 112 18.41 6.73 10.74
C GLY A 112 18.09 5.66 11.78
N ALA A 113 18.72 5.72 12.94
CA ALA A 113 18.58 4.73 14.02
C ALA A 113 17.15 4.58 14.60
N LYS A 114 16.23 5.50 14.31
CA LYS A 114 14.83 5.41 14.77
C LYS A 114 13.95 4.56 13.85
N ARG A 115 14.36 4.33 12.62
CA ARG A 115 13.54 3.62 11.62
C ARG A 115 13.20 2.21 12.05
N ASP A 116 14.19 1.43 12.40
CA ASP A 116 14.00 0.02 12.70
C ASP A 116 13.16 -0.23 13.97
N PRO A 117 13.37 0.49 15.09
CA PRO A 117 12.48 0.39 16.25
C PRO A 117 11.04 0.82 15.98
N GLN A 118 10.83 1.87 15.18
CA GLN A 118 9.48 2.34 14.85
C GLN A 118 8.76 1.38 13.90
N PHE A 119 9.48 0.82 12.92
CA PHE A 119 8.96 -0.25 12.08
C PHE A 119 8.57 -1.47 12.90
N ALA A 120 9.44 -1.91 13.82
CA ALA A 120 9.17 -3.04 14.71
C ALA A 120 7.89 -2.83 15.53
N GLN A 121 7.68 -1.65 16.11
CA GLN A 121 6.46 -1.33 16.86
C GLN A 121 5.20 -1.44 16.00
N MET A 122 5.25 -1.03 14.73
CA MET A 122 4.10 -1.19 13.82
C MET A 122 3.83 -2.66 13.49
N ILE A 123 4.86 -3.47 13.31
CA ILE A 123 4.73 -4.91 13.07
C ILE A 123 4.18 -5.61 14.32
N GLU A 124 4.69 -5.28 15.50
CA GLU A 124 4.19 -5.80 16.78
C GLU A 124 2.70 -5.49 16.97
N ALA A 125 2.28 -4.25 16.65
CA ALA A 125 0.87 -3.89 16.67
C ALA A 125 0.03 -4.71 15.67
N ALA A 126 0.54 -4.93 14.46
CA ALA A 126 -0.13 -5.75 13.46
C ALA A 126 -0.28 -7.20 13.91
N CYS A 127 0.76 -7.80 14.49
CA CYS A 127 0.70 -9.13 15.08
C CYS A 127 -0.27 -9.20 16.27
N HIS A 128 -0.22 -8.19 17.16
CA HIS A 128 -1.10 -8.14 18.35
C HIS A 128 -2.59 -8.10 17.98
N TYR A 129 -2.95 -7.34 16.95
CA TYR A 129 -4.34 -7.21 16.49
C TYR A 129 -4.71 -8.18 15.37
N ASP A 130 -3.81 -9.10 15.00
CA ASP A 130 -3.97 -10.05 13.87
C ASP A 130 -4.37 -9.33 12.57
N LYS A 131 -3.65 -8.27 12.22
CA LYS A 131 -3.91 -7.49 11.01
C LYS A 131 -2.85 -7.74 9.96
N PRO A 132 -3.25 -8.13 8.73
CA PRO A 132 -2.32 -8.17 7.61
C PRO A 132 -1.75 -6.77 7.32
N ILE A 133 -0.59 -6.76 6.69
CA ILE A 133 0.10 -5.52 6.32
C ILE A 133 0.35 -5.44 4.82
N ARG A 134 0.52 -4.22 4.34
CA ARG A 134 1.16 -3.95 3.07
C ARG A 134 2.42 -3.12 3.28
N ILE A 135 3.55 -3.68 2.93
CA ILE A 135 4.82 -2.95 2.83
C ILE A 135 4.84 -2.27 1.46
N GLY A 136 4.68 -0.95 1.48
CA GLY A 136 4.56 -0.15 0.27
C GLY A 136 5.74 0.77 0.08
N VAL A 137 6.70 0.38 -0.76
CA VAL A 137 7.85 1.21 -1.13
C VAL A 137 7.49 2.11 -2.29
N ASN A 138 7.81 3.40 -2.16
CA ASN A 138 7.66 4.37 -3.23
C ASN A 138 9.03 4.95 -3.57
N TRP A 139 9.25 5.21 -4.84
CA TRP A 139 10.48 5.84 -5.31
C TRP A 139 10.84 7.13 -4.55
N GLY A 140 9.89 8.04 -4.40
CA GLY A 140 10.11 9.34 -3.76
C GLY A 140 10.39 9.31 -2.25
N SER A 141 10.28 8.15 -1.61
CA SER A 141 10.56 7.94 -0.18
C SER A 141 11.53 6.80 0.08
N LEU A 142 12.34 6.43 -0.92
CA LEU A 142 13.34 5.38 -0.78
C LEU A 142 14.41 5.78 0.24
N ASP A 143 14.89 4.79 1.00
CA ASP A 143 15.99 4.94 1.94
C ASP A 143 17.28 5.35 1.20
N GLN A 144 17.79 6.54 1.51
CA GLN A 144 18.95 7.11 0.86
C GLN A 144 20.24 6.37 1.25
N ASP A 145 20.33 5.83 2.44
CA ASP A 145 21.50 5.05 2.88
C ASP A 145 21.59 3.74 2.12
N LEU A 146 20.47 3.04 1.94
CA LEU A 146 20.39 1.84 1.12
C LEU A 146 20.73 2.13 -0.34
N LEU A 147 20.20 3.21 -0.90
CA LEU A 147 20.50 3.61 -2.28
C LEU A 147 22.00 3.91 -2.46
N ALA A 148 22.61 4.68 -1.55
CA ALA A 148 24.02 5.01 -1.58
C ALA A 148 24.89 3.74 -1.52
N GLN A 149 24.58 2.80 -0.63
CA GLN A 149 25.30 1.53 -0.54
C GLN A 149 25.22 0.75 -1.85
N ILE A 150 24.04 0.63 -2.45
CA ILE A 150 23.89 -0.09 -3.73
C ILE A 150 24.63 0.62 -4.86
N MET A 151 24.64 1.95 -4.88
CA MET A 151 25.41 2.73 -5.86
C MET A 151 26.92 2.50 -5.70
N ASP A 152 27.44 2.51 -4.48
CA ASP A 152 28.85 2.25 -4.19
C ASP A 152 29.27 0.83 -4.59
N ASP A 153 28.41 -0.14 -4.33
CA ASP A 153 28.69 -1.53 -4.72
C ASP A 153 28.59 -1.71 -6.24
N ASN A 154 27.66 -1.03 -6.90
CA ASN A 154 27.56 -1.01 -8.36
C ASN A 154 28.82 -0.42 -9.03
N ALA A 155 29.39 0.64 -8.45
CA ALA A 155 30.61 1.28 -8.99
C ALA A 155 31.83 0.36 -8.97
N LYS A 156 31.85 -0.68 -8.12
CA LYS A 156 32.92 -1.68 -8.01
C LYS A 156 32.82 -2.81 -9.04
N LEU A 157 31.68 -2.92 -9.74
CA LEU A 157 31.45 -3.99 -10.71
C LEU A 157 32.27 -3.76 -11.97
N ALA A 158 32.75 -4.85 -12.60
CA ALA A 158 33.44 -4.80 -13.88
C ALA A 158 32.58 -4.21 -15.01
N SER A 159 31.25 -4.34 -14.90
CA SER A 159 30.26 -3.74 -15.78
C SER A 159 29.16 -3.12 -14.91
N PRO A 160 29.29 -1.85 -14.55
CA PRO A 160 28.29 -1.16 -13.73
C PRO A 160 26.93 -1.11 -14.42
N LYS A 161 25.87 -1.34 -13.64
CA LYS A 161 24.48 -1.18 -14.08
C LYS A 161 24.16 0.31 -14.25
N THR A 162 23.16 0.61 -15.05
CA THR A 162 22.63 1.96 -15.20
C THR A 162 22.02 2.48 -13.90
N SER A 163 21.94 3.80 -13.75
CA SER A 163 21.28 4.41 -12.58
C SER A 163 19.85 3.92 -12.39
N GLN A 164 19.13 3.68 -13.49
CA GLN A 164 17.76 3.17 -13.46
C GLN A 164 17.70 1.72 -12.90
N GLU A 165 18.59 0.85 -13.33
CA GLU A 165 18.67 -0.53 -12.82
C GLU A 165 19.07 -0.55 -11.34
N VAL A 166 19.97 0.34 -10.92
CA VAL A 166 20.32 0.51 -9.50
C VAL A 166 19.12 0.98 -8.68
N MET A 167 18.33 1.87 -9.21
CA MET A 167 17.10 2.35 -8.59
C MET A 167 16.07 1.26 -8.41
N ILE A 168 15.83 0.46 -9.43
CA ILE A 168 14.92 -0.70 -9.39
C ILE A 168 15.40 -1.68 -8.32
N GLU A 169 16.69 -1.99 -8.31
CA GLU A 169 17.29 -2.87 -7.29
C GLU A 169 17.07 -2.34 -5.88
N ALA A 170 17.28 -1.05 -5.65
CA ALA A 170 17.08 -0.44 -4.33
C ALA A 170 15.61 -0.52 -3.85
N LEU A 171 14.63 -0.32 -4.76
CA LEU A 171 13.21 -0.48 -4.44
C LEU A 171 12.90 -1.93 -4.03
N ILE A 172 13.36 -2.90 -4.80
CA ILE A 172 13.12 -4.32 -4.54
C ILE A 172 13.79 -4.75 -3.24
N GLN A 173 15.06 -4.37 -3.03
CA GLN A 173 15.76 -4.69 -1.79
C GLN A 173 15.09 -4.08 -0.57
N SER A 174 14.63 -2.83 -0.64
CA SER A 174 13.89 -2.19 0.44
C SER A 174 12.62 -2.98 0.80
N ALA A 175 11.86 -3.44 -0.19
CA ALA A 175 10.66 -4.24 0.04
C ALA A 175 11.00 -5.61 0.67
N LEU A 176 11.98 -6.33 0.12
CA LEU A 176 12.37 -7.66 0.58
C LEU A 176 13.02 -7.63 1.98
N GLN A 177 13.91 -6.69 2.25
CA GLN A 177 14.51 -6.54 3.58
C GLN A 177 13.46 -6.20 4.63
N SER A 178 12.51 -5.32 4.30
CA SER A 178 11.41 -4.96 5.21
C SER A 178 10.47 -6.14 5.47
N SER A 179 10.16 -6.96 4.45
CA SER A 179 9.35 -8.17 4.64
C SER A 179 10.07 -9.23 5.47
N SER A 180 11.35 -9.46 5.22
CA SER A 180 12.16 -10.38 6.05
C SER A 180 12.18 -9.92 7.51
N LYS A 181 12.35 -8.61 7.74
CA LYS A 181 12.32 -8.05 9.09
C LYS A 181 10.95 -8.21 9.77
N ALA A 182 9.85 -8.05 9.03
CA ALA A 182 8.51 -8.30 9.57
C ALA A 182 8.32 -9.76 9.99
N VAL A 183 8.81 -10.72 9.19
CA VAL A 183 8.77 -12.15 9.52
C VAL A 183 9.63 -12.46 10.75
N GLU A 184 10.85 -11.90 10.85
CA GLU A 184 11.70 -12.05 12.04
C GLU A 184 11.01 -11.57 13.32
N LEU A 185 10.15 -10.54 13.21
CA LEU A 185 9.36 -9.99 14.31
C LEU A 185 8.07 -10.79 14.61
N GLY A 186 7.84 -11.91 13.92
CA GLY A 186 6.73 -12.82 14.16
C GLY A 186 5.53 -12.69 13.23
N MET A 187 5.62 -11.86 12.18
CA MET A 187 4.55 -11.73 11.18
C MET A 187 4.47 -12.99 10.31
N ASN A 188 3.25 -13.48 10.08
CA ASN A 188 3.04 -14.56 9.13
C ASN A 188 3.28 -14.05 7.70
N PRO A 189 4.13 -14.72 6.88
CA PRO A 189 4.35 -14.33 5.49
C PRO A 189 3.07 -14.16 4.66
N ASP A 190 2.05 -14.99 4.91
CA ASP A 190 0.75 -14.94 4.22
C ASP A 190 -0.07 -13.68 4.56
N GLN A 191 0.33 -12.93 5.58
CA GLN A 191 -0.28 -11.66 5.96
C GLN A 191 0.46 -10.45 5.37
N ILE A 192 1.51 -10.67 4.56
CA ILE A 192 2.31 -9.60 3.96
C ILE A 192 1.95 -9.45 2.48
N THR A 193 1.65 -8.21 2.09
CA THR A 193 1.53 -7.80 0.69
C THR A 193 2.65 -6.80 0.39
N LEU A 194 3.32 -6.93 -0.76
CA LEU A 194 4.36 -5.98 -1.18
C LEU A 194 3.87 -5.06 -2.29
N SER A 195 4.39 -3.85 -2.33
CA SER A 195 4.25 -2.96 -3.47
C SER A 195 5.49 -2.08 -3.64
N CYS A 196 5.94 -1.95 -4.89
CA CYS A 196 7.04 -1.09 -5.32
C CYS A 196 6.50 -0.16 -6.40
N LYS A 197 6.19 1.10 -6.05
CA LYS A 197 5.51 2.01 -6.95
C LYS A 197 6.48 3.00 -7.59
N VAL A 198 6.34 3.12 -8.90
CA VAL A 198 7.04 4.06 -9.77
C VAL A 198 6.04 4.75 -10.70
N SER A 199 6.48 5.80 -11.42
CA SER A 199 5.61 6.61 -12.28
C SER A 199 5.70 6.25 -13.76
N ALA A 200 6.74 5.51 -14.19
CA ALA A 200 6.92 5.11 -15.59
C ALA A 200 6.43 3.67 -15.82
N VAL A 201 5.74 3.46 -16.95
CA VAL A 201 5.15 2.17 -17.32
C VAL A 201 6.21 1.07 -17.41
N GLN A 202 7.31 1.31 -18.14
CA GLN A 202 8.37 0.33 -18.33
C GLN A 202 9.07 -0.03 -17.02
N ASP A 203 9.28 0.96 -16.16
CA ASP A 203 9.89 0.76 -14.84
C ASP A 203 9.00 -0.10 -13.94
N LEU A 204 7.68 0.15 -13.96
CA LEU A 204 6.75 -0.66 -13.20
C LEU A 204 6.79 -2.13 -13.64
N ILE A 205 6.76 -2.36 -14.95
CA ILE A 205 6.84 -3.72 -15.51
C ILE A 205 8.16 -4.39 -15.11
N ALA A 206 9.28 -3.69 -15.22
CA ALA A 206 10.59 -4.22 -14.86
C ALA A 206 10.69 -4.55 -13.36
N VAL A 207 10.25 -3.65 -12.49
CA VAL A 207 10.24 -3.84 -11.04
C VAL A 207 9.43 -5.07 -10.65
N TYR A 208 8.19 -5.20 -11.13
CA TYR A 208 7.33 -6.30 -10.71
C TYR A 208 7.69 -7.65 -11.32
N ARG A 209 8.23 -7.69 -12.54
CA ARG A 209 8.79 -8.92 -13.09
C ARG A 209 9.97 -9.45 -12.26
N ASP A 210 10.83 -8.55 -11.80
CA ASP A 210 11.97 -8.95 -10.97
C ASP A 210 11.53 -9.29 -9.54
N LEU A 211 10.64 -8.50 -8.94
CA LEU A 211 10.09 -8.78 -7.61
C LEU A 211 9.37 -10.13 -7.55
N ALA A 212 8.55 -10.44 -8.56
CA ALA A 212 7.82 -11.72 -8.64
C ALA A 212 8.73 -12.94 -8.80
N ARG A 213 9.97 -12.77 -9.32
CA ARG A 213 10.96 -13.85 -9.37
C ARG A 213 11.68 -14.09 -8.04
N ARG A 214 11.66 -13.10 -7.16
CA ARG A 214 12.44 -13.10 -5.90
C ARG A 214 11.62 -13.40 -4.67
N CYS A 215 10.29 -13.41 -4.75
CA CYS A 215 9.43 -13.69 -3.59
C CYS A 215 8.08 -14.23 -4.00
N ASP A 216 7.43 -14.91 -3.04
CA ASP A 216 6.08 -15.48 -3.17
C ASP A 216 5.02 -14.66 -2.42
N TYR A 217 5.34 -13.42 -1.99
CA TYR A 217 4.38 -12.54 -1.35
C TYR A 217 3.31 -12.06 -2.32
N SER A 218 2.09 -11.84 -1.82
CA SER A 218 1.06 -11.17 -2.63
C SER A 218 1.53 -9.77 -3.05
N LEU A 219 1.23 -9.39 -4.30
CA LEU A 219 1.71 -8.16 -4.91
C LEU A 219 0.56 -7.18 -5.18
N HIS A 220 0.74 -5.94 -4.74
CA HIS A 220 -0.20 -4.85 -5.02
C HIS A 220 0.35 -3.95 -6.11
N LEU A 221 -0.31 -3.93 -7.26
CA LEU A 221 0.08 -3.16 -8.42
C LEU A 221 -0.55 -1.76 -8.42
N GLY A 222 0.13 -0.83 -9.05
CA GLY A 222 -0.40 0.51 -9.32
C GLY A 222 0.69 1.45 -9.77
N LEU A 223 0.41 2.21 -10.82
CA LEU A 223 1.26 3.30 -11.29
C LEU A 223 1.01 4.53 -10.41
N THR A 224 2.05 5.18 -9.94
CA THR A 224 1.94 6.42 -9.15
C THR A 224 1.98 7.61 -10.10
N GLU A 225 1.07 8.58 -9.88
CA GLU A 225 1.03 9.81 -10.69
C GLU A 225 0.95 9.52 -12.21
N ALA A 226 0.05 8.62 -12.57
CA ALA A 226 -0.10 8.15 -13.95
C ALA A 226 -0.49 9.27 -14.94
N GLY A 227 -1.03 10.37 -14.43
CA GLY A 227 -1.50 11.52 -15.19
C GLY A 227 -3.01 11.75 -15.03
N MET A 228 -3.48 12.84 -15.64
CA MET A 228 -4.90 13.23 -15.61
C MET A 228 -5.70 12.52 -16.70
N GLY A 229 -6.97 12.26 -16.43
CA GLY A 229 -7.95 11.76 -17.39
C GLY A 229 -7.46 10.57 -18.20
N SER A 230 -7.66 10.62 -19.51
CA SER A 230 -7.32 9.52 -20.44
C SER A 230 -5.84 9.14 -20.43
N LYS A 231 -4.93 10.09 -20.22
CA LYS A 231 -3.50 9.80 -20.14
C LYS A 231 -3.18 8.85 -18.98
N GLY A 232 -3.73 9.15 -17.81
CA GLY A 232 -3.55 8.31 -16.63
C GLY A 232 -4.18 6.93 -16.77
N ILE A 233 -5.37 6.87 -17.39
CA ILE A 233 -6.06 5.61 -17.68
C ILE A 233 -5.23 4.75 -18.63
N VAL A 234 -4.80 5.30 -19.77
CA VAL A 234 -4.00 4.56 -20.76
C VAL A 234 -2.68 4.07 -20.18
N ALA A 235 -1.97 4.91 -19.43
CA ALA A 235 -0.70 4.52 -18.79
C ALA A 235 -0.90 3.42 -17.75
N SER A 236 -1.91 3.53 -16.89
CA SER A 236 -2.25 2.50 -15.91
C SER A 236 -2.66 1.20 -16.58
N THR A 237 -3.54 1.25 -17.58
CA THR A 237 -3.97 0.09 -18.34
C THR A 237 -2.79 -0.61 -19.00
N ALA A 238 -1.91 0.13 -19.68
CA ALA A 238 -0.73 -0.44 -20.33
C ALA A 238 0.20 -1.17 -19.34
N ALA A 239 0.48 -0.55 -18.20
CA ALA A 239 1.35 -1.14 -17.18
C ALA A 239 0.73 -2.39 -16.54
N LEU A 240 -0.52 -2.28 -16.10
CA LEU A 240 -1.20 -3.35 -15.35
C LEU A 240 -1.55 -4.53 -16.25
N SER A 241 -2.01 -4.30 -17.47
CA SER A 241 -2.40 -5.38 -18.42
C SER A 241 -1.24 -6.32 -18.71
N VAL A 242 -0.03 -5.80 -18.92
CA VAL A 242 1.16 -6.63 -19.18
C VAL A 242 1.44 -7.53 -17.97
N LEU A 243 1.46 -6.97 -16.76
CA LEU A 243 1.77 -7.73 -15.54
C LEU A 243 0.69 -8.76 -15.21
N LEU A 244 -0.59 -8.36 -15.28
CA LEU A 244 -1.71 -9.25 -15.00
C LEU A 244 -1.81 -10.41 -16.00
N GLN A 245 -1.49 -10.17 -17.28
CA GLN A 245 -1.44 -11.24 -18.28
C GLN A 245 -0.31 -12.24 -18.03
N GLU A 246 0.75 -11.82 -17.36
CA GLU A 246 1.85 -12.68 -16.93
C GLU A 246 1.58 -13.37 -15.58
N GLY A 247 0.39 -13.20 -15.00
CA GLY A 247 0.03 -13.75 -13.69
C GLY A 247 0.66 -13.02 -12.52
N ILE A 248 1.12 -11.78 -12.73
CA ILE A 248 1.75 -10.96 -11.69
C ILE A 248 0.75 -9.93 -11.18
N GLY A 249 0.43 -9.99 -9.88
CA GLY A 249 -0.44 -9.05 -9.19
C GLY A 249 -1.70 -9.69 -8.62
N ASP A 250 -1.98 -9.37 -7.37
CA ASP A 250 -3.09 -9.91 -6.58
C ASP A 250 -4.09 -8.83 -6.18
N THR A 251 -3.64 -7.59 -6.06
CA THR A 251 -4.49 -6.41 -5.89
C THR A 251 -4.01 -5.28 -6.79
N ILE A 252 -4.95 -4.46 -7.26
CA ILE A 252 -4.64 -3.29 -8.09
C ILE A 252 -5.25 -2.03 -7.51
N ARG A 253 -4.60 -0.90 -7.77
CA ARG A 253 -5.18 0.43 -7.57
C ARG A 253 -4.82 1.35 -8.73
N ILE A 254 -5.83 1.86 -9.40
CA ILE A 254 -5.68 2.96 -10.33
C ILE A 254 -5.48 4.25 -9.52
N SER A 255 -4.50 5.06 -9.89
CA SER A 255 -4.20 6.34 -9.24
C SER A 255 -4.10 7.42 -10.30
N LEU A 256 -5.19 8.16 -10.45
CA LEU A 256 -5.28 9.27 -11.38
C LEU A 256 -4.92 10.58 -10.66
N THR A 257 -4.35 11.53 -11.38
CA THR A 257 -4.28 12.90 -10.91
C THR A 257 -5.70 13.47 -10.93
N PRO A 258 -6.24 13.97 -9.79
CA PRO A 258 -7.62 14.40 -9.72
C PRO A 258 -7.88 15.59 -10.65
N ASP A 259 -8.91 15.48 -11.50
CA ASP A 259 -9.51 16.65 -12.14
C ASP A 259 -10.44 17.33 -11.13
N PRO A 260 -10.49 18.66 -11.10
CA PRO A 260 -11.42 19.37 -10.22
C PRO A 260 -12.87 18.91 -10.44
N GLY A 261 -13.49 18.40 -9.38
CA GLY A 261 -14.88 17.90 -9.41
C GLY A 261 -15.08 16.50 -10.02
N ALA A 262 -14.03 15.82 -10.43
CA ALA A 262 -14.16 14.44 -10.90
C ALA A 262 -14.52 13.48 -9.74
N PRO A 263 -15.47 12.56 -9.95
CA PRO A 263 -15.83 11.56 -8.96
C PRO A 263 -14.65 10.64 -8.63
N ARG A 264 -14.42 10.37 -7.35
CA ARG A 264 -13.32 9.51 -6.90
C ARG A 264 -13.50 8.07 -7.36
N GLU A 265 -14.72 7.65 -7.58
CA GLU A 265 -15.12 6.33 -8.05
C GLU A 265 -14.59 6.00 -9.46
N ASN A 266 -14.21 6.99 -10.24
CA ASN A 266 -13.62 6.78 -11.57
C ASN A 266 -12.38 5.87 -11.51
N GLU A 267 -11.58 5.97 -10.44
CA GLU A 267 -10.42 5.07 -10.24
C GLU A 267 -10.84 3.62 -10.04
N VAL A 268 -11.99 3.37 -9.43
CA VAL A 268 -12.54 2.03 -9.20
C VAL A 268 -13.15 1.47 -10.48
N ILE A 269 -13.91 2.30 -11.22
CA ILE A 269 -14.59 1.89 -12.46
C ILE A 269 -13.59 1.50 -13.54
N VAL A 270 -12.43 2.15 -13.57
CA VAL A 270 -11.34 1.84 -14.51
C VAL A 270 -10.57 0.59 -14.10
N GLY A 271 -10.48 0.27 -12.80
CA GLY A 271 -9.78 -0.89 -12.26
C GLY A 271 -10.55 -2.17 -12.41
#